data_9230f1d30daeb3ca0d7624622b8554b7
#
_entry.id   9230f1d30daeb3ca0d7624622b8554b7
#
_cell.length_a   1.000
_cell.length_b   1.000
_cell.length_c   1.000
_cell.angle_alpha   90.00
_cell.angle_beta   90.00
_cell.angle_gamma   90.00
#
_symmetry.space_group_name_H-M   'P 1'
#
loop_
_entity.id
_entity.type
_entity.pdbx_description
1 polymer ?
#
loop_
_entity_poly.entity_id
_entity_poly.type
_entity_poly.pdbx_seq_one_letter_code
_entity_poly.pdbx_strand_id
1 'polypeptide(L)'
;MTNDHPQPPAGTRAEPPGLTGSPFDSDTFTSATFVTVGRGPYLAVAAVWLVTRVGMVLLLLRDTLGIGGVRREVDLYRYWYGQFAQGTFPPGDVTWQYPPGAGLVIMSPGILPWLTYVQAFVALTLIADAVVTAALARADSARLTHGTWIWVCGLPLLLHLPLARYDVQTTALAVLALLALTARSTAAHQLGGALAGIGAMVKVWPALALIGTPRGRTTREAWTAAVVAALALLATLALFFSDSLGFLRQQGSRGIQIESLGGTALALAEAGGIWPGRVAFRYGAFEYVGPYVSSLGHLALLLTVIAFGWLLLWRVRAHRWTAATPLDAALTAVLLFTVTSRVISPQYMIWLLGLAAVCLTSRSTVMRPVALLLLPAAALSSLAYPVLYDHVVAGTTQGLTVMVLRNGLLLAATLLAARRLWTSTVTGPPEESA
;
A
#
# COMPACT_ATOMS: atom_id res chain seq x y z
N MET A 1 -88.62 23.67 19.32
CA MET A 1 -87.89 24.35 18.23
C MET A 1 -87.11 23.30 17.53
N THR A 2 -87.68 22.80 16.48
CA THR A 2 -87.22 21.69 15.65
C THR A 2 -86.31 22.24 14.55
N ASN A 3 -85.11 21.67 14.40
CA ASN A 3 -84.25 21.94 13.25
C ASN A 3 -84.22 20.71 12.36
N ASP A 4 -84.99 20.83 11.29
CA ASP A 4 -84.94 19.96 10.14
C ASP A 4 -83.66 20.25 9.31
N HIS A 5 -82.89 19.23 9.03
CA HIS A 5 -81.91 19.25 7.97
C HIS A 5 -82.33 18.20 6.90
N PRO A 6 -82.39 18.56 5.62
CA PRO A 6 -82.77 17.66 4.56
C PRO A 6 -81.62 16.71 4.16
N GLN A 7 -81.99 15.45 3.93
CA GLN A 7 -81.11 14.43 3.32
C GLN A 7 -80.96 14.65 1.84
N PRO A 8 -79.78 14.44 1.22
CA PRO A 8 -79.62 14.42 -0.23
C PRO A 8 -80.04 13.06 -0.80
N PRO A 9 -80.42 13.02 -2.11
CA PRO A 9 -81.04 11.85 -2.74
C PRO A 9 -80.05 10.75 -3.07
N ALA A 10 -80.55 9.50 -3.05
CA ALA A 10 -79.81 8.27 -3.37
C ALA A 10 -79.23 8.28 -4.80
N GLY A 11 -77.91 8.29 -4.91
CA GLY A 11 -77.17 8.08 -6.17
C GLY A 11 -77.04 6.60 -6.47
N THR A 12 -77.43 6.21 -7.67
CA THR A 12 -77.35 4.91 -8.31
C THR A 12 -75.93 4.35 -8.22
N ARG A 13 -75.77 3.17 -7.63
CA ARG A 13 -74.55 2.36 -7.70
C ARG A 13 -74.32 1.86 -9.13
N ALA A 14 -73.25 2.32 -9.76
CA ALA A 14 -72.75 1.68 -10.96
C ALA A 14 -71.78 0.53 -10.46
N GLU A 15 -72.00 -0.68 -10.92
CA GLU A 15 -71.10 -1.81 -10.77
C GLU A 15 -69.78 -1.56 -11.50
N PRO A 16 -68.64 -1.83 -10.89
CA PRO A 16 -67.35 -1.81 -11.60
C PRO A 16 -67.20 -3.04 -12.51
N PRO A 17 -66.58 -2.90 -13.69
CA PRO A 17 -66.35 -4.00 -14.62
C PRO A 17 -65.39 -5.04 -13.99
N GLY A 18 -65.74 -6.31 -14.21
CA GLY A 18 -65.03 -7.46 -13.66
C GLY A 18 -63.55 -7.50 -14.02
N LEU A 19 -62.69 -7.49 -12.98
CA LEU A 19 -61.29 -7.84 -13.08
C LEU A 19 -61.14 -9.37 -12.97
N THR A 20 -61.25 -10.06 -14.09
CA THR A 20 -60.76 -11.41 -14.28
C THR A 20 -59.33 -11.32 -14.83
N GLY A 21 -58.39 -11.33 -13.95
CA GLY A 21 -56.97 -11.41 -14.27
C GLY A 21 -56.19 -11.55 -12.98
N SER A 22 -55.80 -12.76 -12.64
CA SER A 22 -54.88 -13.05 -11.51
C SER A 22 -53.52 -12.39 -11.78
N PRO A 23 -53.01 -11.52 -10.89
CA PRO A 23 -51.70 -10.89 -11.07
C PRO A 23 -50.56 -11.73 -10.50
N PHE A 24 -50.72 -13.05 -10.32
CA PHE A 24 -49.67 -13.98 -9.96
C PHE A 24 -49.38 -14.92 -11.11
N ASP A 25 -48.81 -14.40 -12.20
CA ASP A 25 -48.02 -15.19 -13.12
C ASP A 25 -46.69 -15.48 -12.42
N SER A 26 -46.58 -16.73 -11.93
CA SER A 26 -45.40 -17.26 -11.20
C SER A 26 -44.17 -17.47 -12.09
N ASP A 27 -44.16 -17.00 -13.32
CA ASP A 27 -43.09 -17.28 -14.30
C ASP A 27 -42.13 -16.10 -14.57
N THR A 28 -42.22 -14.99 -13.82
CA THR A 28 -41.26 -13.88 -13.94
C THR A 28 -40.29 -13.77 -12.75
N PHE A 29 -40.04 -14.87 -12.03
CA PHE A 29 -38.74 -14.97 -11.36
C PHE A 29 -37.68 -15.20 -12.43
N THR A 30 -37.23 -14.09 -13.02
CA THR A 30 -35.99 -14.06 -13.79
C THR A 30 -34.92 -14.66 -12.88
N SER A 31 -34.57 -15.93 -13.15
CA SER A 31 -33.43 -16.61 -12.56
C SER A 31 -32.26 -15.65 -12.70
N ALA A 32 -31.85 -15.01 -11.59
CA ALA A 32 -30.58 -14.35 -11.53
C ALA A 32 -29.56 -15.41 -11.88
N THR A 33 -29.12 -15.41 -13.12
CA THR A 33 -28.09 -16.32 -13.61
C THR A 33 -26.85 -15.95 -12.80
N PHE A 34 -26.62 -16.67 -11.70
CA PHE A 34 -25.35 -16.69 -11.04
C PHE A 34 -24.35 -17.20 -12.08
N VAL A 35 -23.68 -16.28 -12.75
CA VAL A 35 -22.53 -16.60 -13.60
C VAL A 35 -21.50 -17.19 -12.64
N THR A 36 -21.52 -18.51 -12.51
CA THR A 36 -20.46 -19.25 -11.83
C THR A 36 -19.20 -19.00 -12.64
N VAL A 37 -18.33 -18.13 -12.14
CA VAL A 37 -16.99 -17.95 -12.72
C VAL A 37 -16.33 -19.33 -12.70
N GLY A 38 -16.05 -19.87 -13.88
CA GLY A 38 -15.42 -21.18 -14.00
C GLY A 38 -14.10 -21.20 -13.21
N ARG A 39 -13.68 -22.36 -12.71
CA ARG A 39 -12.44 -22.56 -11.95
C ARG A 39 -11.17 -22.18 -12.75
N GLY A 40 -11.26 -22.12 -14.08
CA GLY A 40 -10.13 -21.86 -15.00
C GLY A 40 -9.31 -20.60 -14.68
N PRO A 41 -9.92 -19.42 -14.52
CA PRO A 41 -9.19 -18.21 -14.22
C PRO A 41 -8.41 -18.23 -12.90
N TYR A 42 -8.97 -18.84 -11.86
CA TYR A 42 -8.30 -19.00 -10.56
C TYR A 42 -7.11 -19.96 -10.64
N LEU A 43 -7.23 -21.04 -11.44
CA LEU A 43 -6.14 -21.97 -11.69
C LEU A 43 -5.00 -21.30 -12.46
N ALA A 44 -5.32 -20.43 -13.45
CA ALA A 44 -4.31 -19.66 -14.18
C ALA A 44 -3.53 -18.72 -13.23
N VAL A 45 -4.23 -17.98 -12.37
CA VAL A 45 -3.60 -17.12 -11.36
C VAL A 45 -2.71 -17.93 -10.42
N ALA A 46 -3.20 -19.06 -9.91
CA ALA A 46 -2.45 -19.92 -9.00
C ALA A 46 -1.20 -20.51 -9.69
N ALA A 47 -1.32 -20.93 -10.95
CA ALA A 47 -0.19 -21.48 -11.72
C ALA A 47 0.89 -20.42 -11.96
N VAL A 48 0.51 -19.21 -12.42
CA VAL A 48 1.46 -18.10 -12.65
C VAL A 48 2.08 -17.65 -11.34
N TRP A 49 1.28 -17.55 -10.25
CA TRP A 49 1.79 -17.26 -8.91
C TRP A 49 2.86 -18.29 -8.52
N LEU A 50 2.55 -19.59 -8.61
CA LEU A 50 3.47 -20.66 -8.22
C LEU A 50 4.78 -20.59 -9.04
N VAL A 51 4.68 -20.54 -10.36
CA VAL A 51 5.85 -20.49 -11.26
C VAL A 51 6.74 -19.29 -10.94
N THR A 52 6.14 -18.12 -10.80
CA THR A 52 6.91 -16.89 -10.52
C THR A 52 7.54 -16.92 -9.12
N ARG A 53 6.85 -17.44 -8.09
CA ARG A 53 7.41 -17.51 -6.72
C ARG A 53 8.49 -18.57 -6.60
N VAL A 54 8.35 -19.70 -7.28
CA VAL A 54 9.44 -20.67 -7.41
C VAL A 54 10.67 -20.03 -8.05
N GLY A 55 10.49 -19.27 -9.15
CA GLY A 55 11.59 -18.52 -9.78
C GLY A 55 12.26 -17.53 -8.83
N MET A 56 11.48 -16.77 -8.05
CA MET A 56 12.00 -15.82 -7.04
C MET A 56 12.76 -16.56 -5.91
N VAL A 57 12.26 -17.70 -5.44
CA VAL A 57 12.96 -18.53 -4.43
C VAL A 57 14.28 -19.06 -5.00
N LEU A 58 14.29 -19.55 -6.23
CA LEU A 58 15.53 -20.04 -6.87
C LEU A 58 16.57 -18.92 -7.03
N LEU A 59 16.13 -17.69 -7.36
CA LEU A 59 17.02 -16.51 -7.39
C LEU A 59 17.57 -16.19 -5.99
N LEU A 60 16.74 -16.25 -4.95
CA LEU A 60 17.17 -16.00 -3.56
C LEU A 60 18.15 -17.07 -3.07
N LEU A 61 17.96 -18.32 -3.47
CA LEU A 61 18.90 -19.41 -3.11
C LEU A 61 20.27 -19.22 -3.74
N ARG A 62 20.35 -18.68 -4.95
CA ARG A 62 21.62 -18.35 -5.61
C ARG A 62 22.24 -17.07 -5.08
N ASP A 63 21.43 -16.05 -4.85
CA ASP A 63 21.75 -14.71 -4.29
C ASP A 63 23.09 -14.11 -4.79
N THR A 64 23.28 -14.16 -6.10
CA THR A 64 24.52 -13.70 -6.77
C THR A 64 24.46 -12.24 -7.23
N LEU A 65 23.30 -11.57 -7.02
CA LEU A 65 23.06 -10.20 -7.50
C LEU A 65 23.25 -9.19 -6.36
N GLY A 66 23.89 -8.07 -6.66
CA GLY A 66 24.08 -6.96 -5.75
C GLY A 66 25.31 -7.10 -4.82
N ILE A 67 25.66 -6.00 -4.16
CA ILE A 67 26.79 -5.94 -3.23
C ILE A 67 26.48 -6.75 -1.96
N GLY A 68 27.04 -7.92 -1.84
CA GLY A 68 26.87 -8.80 -0.68
C GLY A 68 25.55 -9.56 -0.62
N GLY A 69 24.77 -9.57 -1.73
CA GLY A 69 23.50 -10.29 -1.87
C GLY A 69 22.29 -9.61 -1.22
N VAL A 70 21.10 -9.97 -1.67
CA VAL A 70 19.82 -9.46 -1.12
C VAL A 70 19.47 -10.14 0.20
N ARG A 71 19.88 -11.39 0.39
CA ARG A 71 19.63 -12.20 1.59
C ARG A 71 20.25 -11.61 2.87
N ARG A 72 21.32 -10.83 2.75
CA ARG A 72 22.01 -10.16 3.87
C ARG A 72 21.05 -9.37 4.77
N GLU A 73 19.95 -8.87 4.22
CA GLU A 73 18.95 -8.18 5.02
C GLU A 73 18.22 -9.11 5.99
N VAL A 74 17.94 -10.35 5.59
CA VAL A 74 17.31 -11.36 6.46
C VAL A 74 18.27 -11.77 7.57
N ASP A 75 19.59 -11.75 7.31
CA ASP A 75 20.60 -12.00 8.34
C ASP A 75 20.63 -10.87 9.39
N LEU A 76 20.41 -9.61 8.98
CA LEU A 76 20.24 -8.49 9.89
C LEU A 76 18.95 -8.67 10.75
N TYR A 77 17.85 -9.12 10.16
CA TYR A 77 16.62 -9.44 10.91
C TYR A 77 16.83 -10.57 11.91
N ARG A 78 17.61 -11.59 11.55
CA ARG A 78 18.02 -12.67 12.45
C ARG A 78 18.84 -12.14 13.62
N TYR A 79 19.75 -11.20 13.39
CA TYR A 79 20.52 -10.55 14.45
C TYR A 79 19.58 -9.81 15.42
N TRP A 80 18.64 -9.03 14.94
CA TRP A 80 17.66 -8.36 15.78
C TRP A 80 16.72 -9.33 16.51
N TYR A 81 16.36 -10.45 15.86
CA TYR A 81 15.60 -11.52 16.52
C TYR A 81 16.31 -11.99 17.81
N GLY A 82 17.64 -12.11 17.79
CA GLY A 82 18.43 -12.44 18.97
C GLY A 82 18.35 -11.39 20.08
N GLN A 83 18.22 -10.10 19.74
CA GLN A 83 18.02 -9.03 20.71
C GLN A 83 16.63 -9.10 21.36
N PHE A 84 15.59 -9.33 20.55
CA PHE A 84 14.23 -9.53 21.05
C PHE A 84 14.10 -10.74 21.96
N ALA A 85 14.82 -11.82 21.69
CA ALA A 85 14.86 -12.98 22.57
C ALA A 85 15.44 -12.67 23.97
N GLN A 86 16.19 -11.56 24.10
CA GLN A 86 16.70 -11.04 25.37
C GLN A 86 15.76 -10.00 26.03
N GLY A 87 14.58 -9.75 25.47
CA GLY A 87 13.59 -8.81 26.01
C GLY A 87 13.91 -7.33 25.74
N THR A 88 14.73 -7.02 24.72
CA THR A 88 15.09 -5.64 24.38
C THR A 88 14.99 -5.38 22.88
N PHE A 89 14.56 -4.16 22.52
CA PHE A 89 14.78 -3.62 21.18
C PHE A 89 16.29 -3.35 20.99
N PRO A 90 16.80 -3.36 19.72
CA PRO A 90 18.23 -3.19 19.47
C PRO A 90 18.76 -1.86 20.06
N PRO A 91 19.42 -1.88 21.24
CA PRO A 91 19.80 -0.66 21.92
C PRO A 91 21.00 -0.01 21.23
N GLY A 92 20.90 1.28 20.89
CA GLY A 92 21.98 2.03 20.25
C GLY A 92 22.31 1.62 18.81
N ASP A 93 21.60 0.65 18.23
CA ASP A 93 21.80 0.23 16.84
C ASP A 93 21.25 1.29 15.89
N VAL A 94 22.12 2.02 15.22
CA VAL A 94 21.77 3.07 14.25
C VAL A 94 21.02 2.52 13.02
N THR A 95 21.06 1.22 12.79
CA THR A 95 20.34 0.56 11.70
C THR A 95 18.88 0.25 12.06
N TRP A 96 18.56 0.19 13.39
CA TRP A 96 17.18 0.04 13.85
C TRP A 96 16.40 1.36 13.75
N GLN A 97 15.64 1.51 12.70
CA GLN A 97 14.90 2.74 12.39
C GLN A 97 13.39 2.49 12.17
N TYR A 98 12.93 1.34 12.61
CA TYR A 98 11.56 0.90 12.42
C TYR A 98 10.70 1.14 13.65
N PRO A 99 9.40 1.43 13.49
CA PRO A 99 8.48 1.44 14.61
C PRO A 99 8.45 0.08 15.33
N PRO A 100 8.09 0.06 16.62
CA PRO A 100 8.24 -1.14 17.44
C PRO A 100 7.45 -2.36 16.94
N GLY A 101 6.34 -2.16 16.25
CA GLY A 101 5.57 -3.25 15.64
C GLY A 101 6.34 -4.07 14.60
N ALA A 102 7.43 -3.54 14.01
CA ALA A 102 8.32 -4.30 13.15
C ALA A 102 8.92 -5.52 13.88
N GLY A 103 9.10 -5.40 15.20
CA GLY A 103 9.54 -6.51 16.03
C GLY A 103 8.66 -7.75 15.93
N LEU A 104 7.33 -7.58 15.79
CA LEU A 104 6.42 -8.72 15.61
C LEU A 104 6.72 -9.50 14.34
N VAL A 105 7.00 -8.80 13.24
CA VAL A 105 7.31 -9.45 11.95
C VAL A 105 8.67 -10.13 12.03
N ILE A 106 9.64 -9.48 12.67
CA ILE A 106 10.99 -10.04 12.85
C ILE A 106 11.00 -11.24 13.81
N MET A 107 10.12 -11.24 14.82
CA MET A 107 9.97 -12.37 15.74
C MET A 107 9.11 -13.50 15.16
N SER A 108 8.26 -13.23 14.18
CA SER A 108 7.33 -14.23 13.64
C SER A 108 7.95 -15.52 13.11
N PRO A 109 9.20 -15.55 12.55
CA PRO A 109 9.86 -16.80 12.18
C PRO A 109 10.00 -17.82 13.34
N GLY A 110 10.04 -17.34 14.57
CA GLY A 110 10.09 -18.21 15.76
C GLY A 110 8.86 -19.11 15.96
N ILE A 111 7.73 -18.84 15.30
CA ILE A 111 6.55 -19.73 15.33
C ILE A 111 6.72 -21.00 14.49
N LEU A 112 7.79 -21.06 13.67
CA LEU A 112 8.14 -22.22 12.83
C LEU A 112 9.52 -22.78 13.25
N PRO A 113 9.64 -23.34 14.47
CA PRO A 113 10.93 -23.68 15.07
C PRO A 113 11.66 -24.83 14.37
N TRP A 114 10.96 -25.60 13.51
CA TRP A 114 11.54 -26.67 12.68
C TRP A 114 12.20 -26.18 11.39
N LEU A 115 12.09 -24.88 11.07
CA LEU A 115 12.77 -24.23 9.95
C LEU A 115 13.92 -23.36 10.44
N THR A 116 14.92 -23.13 9.59
CA THR A 116 15.88 -22.07 9.84
C THR A 116 15.19 -20.71 9.80
N TYR A 117 15.73 -19.69 10.45
CA TYR A 117 15.15 -18.34 10.48
C TYR A 117 14.84 -17.82 9.07
N VAL A 118 15.78 -17.98 8.11
CA VAL A 118 15.61 -17.54 6.72
C VAL A 118 14.47 -18.30 6.04
N GLN A 119 14.41 -19.62 6.20
CA GLN A 119 13.34 -20.45 5.62
C GLN A 119 11.97 -20.04 6.19
N ALA A 120 11.87 -19.87 7.50
CA ALA A 120 10.65 -19.46 8.18
C ALA A 120 10.21 -18.06 7.74
N PHE A 121 11.14 -17.11 7.62
CA PHE A 121 10.87 -15.76 7.13
C PHE A 121 10.31 -15.78 5.69
N VAL A 122 10.95 -16.50 4.79
CA VAL A 122 10.52 -16.65 3.39
C VAL A 122 9.16 -17.34 3.31
N ALA A 123 8.93 -18.39 4.10
CA ALA A 123 7.64 -19.09 4.14
C ALA A 123 6.50 -18.15 4.58
N LEU A 124 6.70 -17.37 5.64
CA LEU A 124 5.71 -16.39 6.12
C LEU A 124 5.50 -15.26 5.11
N THR A 125 6.53 -14.84 4.40
CA THR A 125 6.42 -13.87 3.30
C THR A 125 5.58 -14.42 2.16
N LEU A 126 5.79 -15.68 1.76
CA LEU A 126 5.00 -16.35 0.72
C LEU A 126 3.54 -16.56 1.17
N ILE A 127 3.29 -16.85 2.44
CA ILE A 127 1.94 -16.92 3.00
C ILE A 127 1.26 -15.55 2.92
N ALA A 128 1.94 -14.47 3.31
CA ALA A 128 1.40 -13.11 3.23
C ALA A 128 1.08 -12.74 1.76
N ASP A 129 1.96 -13.05 0.82
CA ASP A 129 1.74 -12.87 -0.62
C ASP A 129 0.55 -13.67 -1.15
N ALA A 130 0.41 -14.94 -0.75
CA ALA A 130 -0.74 -15.77 -1.10
C ALA A 130 -2.05 -15.22 -0.52
N VAL A 131 -2.03 -14.68 0.71
CA VAL A 131 -3.18 -14.02 1.33
C VAL A 131 -3.58 -12.78 0.54
N VAL A 132 -2.62 -11.92 0.14
CA VAL A 132 -2.90 -10.76 -0.73
C VAL A 132 -3.50 -11.21 -2.05
N THR A 133 -2.91 -12.21 -2.71
CA THR A 133 -3.39 -12.74 -3.98
C THR A 133 -4.83 -13.26 -3.85
N ALA A 134 -5.11 -14.05 -2.82
CA ALA A 134 -6.43 -14.59 -2.56
C ALA A 134 -7.46 -13.50 -2.20
N ALA A 135 -7.07 -12.47 -1.44
CA ALA A 135 -7.94 -11.37 -1.08
C ALA A 135 -8.31 -10.51 -2.30
N LEU A 136 -7.34 -10.19 -3.15
CA LEU A 136 -7.56 -9.46 -4.41
C LEU A 136 -8.46 -10.28 -5.36
N ALA A 137 -8.21 -11.57 -5.51
CA ALA A 137 -9.00 -12.45 -6.37
C ALA A 137 -10.46 -12.58 -5.90
N ARG A 138 -10.71 -12.53 -4.58
CA ARG A 138 -12.07 -12.54 -4.01
C ARG A 138 -12.78 -11.20 -4.09
N ALA A 139 -12.04 -10.10 -3.93
CA ALA A 139 -12.60 -8.74 -4.01
C ALA A 139 -13.21 -8.48 -5.39
N ASP A 140 -12.75 -9.21 -6.39
CA ASP A 140 -13.20 -9.10 -7.77
C ASP A 140 -13.71 -10.42 -8.32
N SER A 141 -14.66 -11.01 -7.60
CA SER A 141 -15.24 -12.33 -7.87
C SER A 141 -15.87 -12.49 -9.26
N ALA A 142 -16.23 -11.40 -9.93
CA ALA A 142 -16.93 -11.48 -11.22
C ALA A 142 -16.00 -11.63 -12.43
N ARG A 143 -14.71 -11.22 -12.38
CA ARG A 143 -13.88 -11.16 -13.60
C ARG A 143 -12.36 -11.29 -13.42
N LEU A 144 -11.81 -11.70 -12.26
CA LEU A 144 -10.35 -11.72 -12.00
C LEU A 144 -9.66 -10.48 -12.60
N THR A 145 -9.89 -9.34 -12.00
CA THR A 145 -9.48 -8.06 -12.54
C THR A 145 -7.97 -7.93 -12.65
N HIS A 146 -7.63 -6.89 -13.35
CA HIS A 146 -6.29 -6.37 -13.51
C HIS A 146 -5.53 -6.24 -12.17
N GLY A 147 -6.23 -6.05 -11.02
CA GLY A 147 -5.62 -5.94 -9.69
C GLY A 147 -4.84 -7.18 -9.28
N THR A 148 -5.48 -8.36 -9.38
CA THR A 148 -4.81 -9.63 -9.07
C THR A 148 -3.59 -9.86 -9.96
N TRP A 149 -3.73 -9.58 -11.27
CA TRP A 149 -2.64 -9.74 -12.23
C TRP A 149 -1.50 -8.73 -12.03
N ILE A 150 -1.80 -7.47 -11.68
CA ILE A 150 -0.77 -6.48 -11.32
C ILE A 150 0.08 -6.97 -10.14
N TRP A 151 -0.54 -7.56 -9.13
CA TRP A 151 0.19 -8.12 -8.00
C TRP A 151 1.01 -9.35 -8.38
N VAL A 152 0.37 -10.34 -9.01
CA VAL A 152 1.00 -11.63 -9.34
C VAL A 152 2.15 -11.49 -10.32
N CYS A 153 2.01 -10.62 -11.34
CA CYS A 153 3.03 -10.37 -12.36
C CYS A 153 3.96 -9.19 -12.01
N GLY A 154 3.49 -8.24 -11.21
CA GLY A 154 4.28 -7.07 -10.83
C GLY A 154 5.34 -7.38 -9.77
N LEU A 155 5.01 -8.22 -8.78
CA LEU A 155 5.96 -8.55 -7.72
C LEU A 155 7.25 -9.21 -8.24
N PRO A 156 7.23 -10.15 -9.19
CA PRO A 156 8.43 -10.73 -9.80
C PRO A 156 9.32 -9.73 -10.54
N LEU A 157 8.81 -8.56 -10.96
CA LEU A 157 9.64 -7.50 -11.54
C LEU A 157 10.69 -6.98 -10.54
N LEU A 158 10.49 -7.23 -9.24
CA LEU A 158 11.44 -6.92 -8.17
C LEU A 158 12.42 -8.09 -7.89
N LEU A 159 12.45 -9.11 -8.77
CA LEU A 159 13.27 -10.32 -8.62
C LEU A 159 12.99 -11.02 -7.27
N HIS A 160 14.03 -11.35 -6.52
CA HIS A 160 13.93 -12.02 -5.22
C HIS A 160 13.88 -11.05 -4.01
N LEU A 161 13.98 -9.74 -4.25
CA LEU A 161 13.93 -8.71 -3.21
C LEU A 161 12.71 -8.83 -2.28
N PRO A 162 11.48 -9.08 -2.78
CA PRO A 162 10.29 -9.19 -1.92
C PRO A 162 10.39 -10.33 -0.89
N LEU A 163 11.16 -11.38 -1.17
CA LEU A 163 11.33 -12.52 -0.26
C LEU A 163 12.34 -12.26 0.86
N ALA A 164 13.17 -11.22 0.72
CA ALA A 164 14.17 -10.81 1.70
C ALA A 164 13.78 -9.54 2.47
N ARG A 165 12.55 -9.04 2.28
CA ARG A 165 12.04 -7.84 2.95
C ARG A 165 10.68 -8.11 3.57
N TYR A 166 10.43 -7.57 4.77
CA TYR A 166 9.12 -7.70 5.43
C TYR A 166 8.04 -6.76 4.87
N ASP A 167 8.34 -6.12 3.74
CA ASP A 167 7.44 -5.19 3.07
C ASP A 167 6.20 -5.86 2.48
N VAL A 168 6.28 -7.15 2.13
CA VAL A 168 5.12 -7.94 1.69
C VAL A 168 4.11 -8.09 2.82
N GLN A 169 4.56 -8.40 4.04
CA GLN A 169 3.69 -8.53 5.22
C GLN A 169 3.04 -7.18 5.58
N THR A 170 3.81 -6.09 5.52
CA THR A 170 3.28 -4.74 5.74
C THR A 170 2.24 -4.36 4.68
N THR A 171 2.53 -4.70 3.41
CA THR A 171 1.61 -4.45 2.29
C THR A 171 0.34 -5.29 2.41
N ALA A 172 0.45 -6.52 2.90
CA ALA A 172 -0.71 -7.38 3.18
C ALA A 172 -1.66 -6.71 4.20
N LEU A 173 -1.12 -6.16 5.29
CA LEU A 173 -1.94 -5.42 6.27
C LEU A 173 -2.66 -4.23 5.62
N ALA A 174 -1.98 -3.45 4.78
CA ALA A 174 -2.57 -2.29 4.12
C ALA A 174 -3.62 -2.67 3.07
N VAL A 175 -3.37 -3.69 2.25
CA VAL A 175 -4.32 -4.20 1.24
C VAL A 175 -5.57 -4.74 1.92
N LEU A 176 -5.43 -5.56 2.96
CA LEU A 176 -6.55 -6.10 3.72
C LEU A 176 -7.33 -4.98 4.45
N ALA A 177 -6.62 -3.97 4.99
CA ALA A 177 -7.25 -2.80 5.57
C ALA A 177 -8.13 -2.07 4.55
N LEU A 178 -7.60 -1.78 3.37
CA LEU A 178 -8.33 -1.08 2.30
C LEU A 178 -9.53 -1.90 1.82
N LEU A 179 -9.39 -3.20 1.60
CA LEU A 179 -10.51 -4.07 1.22
C LEU A 179 -11.59 -4.10 2.30
N ALA A 180 -11.22 -4.15 3.58
CA ALA A 180 -12.17 -4.07 4.68
C ALA A 180 -12.89 -2.71 4.74
N LEU A 181 -12.19 -1.61 4.50
CA LEU A 181 -12.74 -0.25 4.48
C LEU A 181 -13.75 -0.01 3.33
N THR A 182 -13.71 -0.81 2.27
CA THR A 182 -14.71 -0.73 1.17
C THR A 182 -16.00 -1.50 1.48
N ALA A 183 -16.02 -2.34 2.49
CA ALA A 183 -17.23 -3.04 2.92
C ALA A 183 -18.22 -2.09 3.63
N ARG A 184 -19.49 -2.53 3.77
CA ARG A 184 -20.57 -1.67 4.31
C ARG A 184 -20.88 -1.89 5.80
N SER A 185 -20.07 -2.65 6.54
CA SER A 185 -20.34 -2.97 7.93
C SER A 185 -19.38 -2.24 8.89
N THR A 186 -19.89 -1.87 10.07
CA THR A 186 -19.09 -1.30 11.16
C THR A 186 -17.91 -2.19 11.55
N ALA A 187 -18.14 -3.50 11.66
CA ALA A 187 -17.09 -4.46 12.00
C ALA A 187 -15.96 -4.46 10.96
N ALA A 188 -16.30 -4.34 9.65
CA ALA A 188 -15.31 -4.25 8.60
C ALA A 188 -14.53 -2.92 8.65
N HIS A 189 -15.19 -1.79 8.92
CA HIS A 189 -14.51 -0.51 9.09
C HIS A 189 -13.54 -0.52 10.28
N GLN A 190 -13.96 -1.11 11.42
CA GLN A 190 -13.11 -1.29 12.59
C GLN A 190 -11.93 -2.23 12.29
N LEU A 191 -12.18 -3.37 11.62
CA LEU A 191 -11.11 -4.27 11.19
C LEU A 191 -10.11 -3.57 10.27
N GLY A 192 -10.60 -2.83 9.26
CA GLY A 192 -9.77 -2.07 8.34
C GLY A 192 -8.93 -1.02 9.08
N GLY A 193 -9.53 -0.31 10.04
CA GLY A 193 -8.83 0.62 10.91
C GLY A 193 -7.75 -0.06 11.74
N ALA A 194 -8.09 -1.15 12.43
CA ALA A 194 -7.14 -1.90 13.26
C ALA A 194 -5.95 -2.43 12.46
N LEU A 195 -6.19 -3.00 11.26
CA LEU A 195 -5.13 -3.47 10.37
C LEU A 195 -4.23 -2.31 9.90
N ALA A 196 -4.79 -1.14 9.58
CA ALA A 196 -4.02 0.04 9.23
C ALA A 196 -3.19 0.55 10.43
N GLY A 197 -3.74 0.54 11.64
CA GLY A 197 -3.06 0.93 12.87
C GLY A 197 -1.91 -0.01 13.23
N ILE A 198 -2.14 -1.33 13.19
CA ILE A 198 -1.09 -2.35 13.37
C ILE A 198 -0.02 -2.18 12.27
N GLY A 199 -0.45 -2.03 11.01
CA GLY A 199 0.45 -1.79 9.89
C GLY A 199 1.32 -0.55 10.08
N ALA A 200 0.75 0.54 10.62
CA ALA A 200 1.47 1.77 10.94
C ALA A 200 2.53 1.56 12.03
N MET A 201 2.27 0.66 12.97
CA MET A 201 3.24 0.27 14.00
C MET A 201 4.35 -0.64 13.46
N VAL A 202 4.11 -1.37 12.35
CA VAL A 202 5.15 -2.13 11.63
C VAL A 202 5.98 -1.21 10.73
N LYS A 203 5.31 -0.33 9.99
CA LYS A 203 5.90 0.70 9.13
C LYS A 203 4.92 1.87 9.00
N VAL A 204 5.35 3.10 9.13
CA VAL A 204 4.46 4.27 9.28
C VAL A 204 3.44 4.44 8.14
N TRP A 205 3.80 4.12 6.90
CA TRP A 205 3.02 4.43 5.71
C TRP A 205 1.60 3.79 5.65
N PRO A 206 1.28 2.61 6.25
CA PRO A 206 -0.07 2.07 6.23
C PRO A 206 -1.12 2.98 6.89
N ALA A 207 -0.72 3.90 7.78
CA ALA A 207 -1.63 4.92 8.30
C ALA A 207 -2.27 5.76 7.18
N LEU A 208 -1.57 5.94 6.06
CA LEU A 208 -2.07 6.70 4.91
C LEU A 208 -3.25 6.02 4.20
N ALA A 209 -3.46 4.72 4.42
CA ALA A 209 -4.66 4.02 3.95
C ALA A 209 -5.97 4.64 4.49
N LEU A 210 -5.91 5.32 5.63
CA LEU A 210 -7.08 5.93 6.26
C LEU A 210 -7.45 7.30 5.68
N ILE A 211 -6.58 7.95 4.90
CA ILE A 211 -6.80 9.32 4.41
C ILE A 211 -8.05 9.43 3.53
N GLY A 212 -8.36 8.37 2.79
CA GLY A 212 -9.48 8.29 1.85
C GLY A 212 -10.80 7.82 2.47
N THR A 213 -10.90 7.60 3.77
CA THR A 213 -12.15 7.13 4.39
C THR A 213 -13.26 8.17 4.24
N PRO A 214 -14.51 7.77 3.85
CA PRO A 214 -15.65 8.68 3.74
C PRO A 214 -15.91 9.41 5.05
N ARG A 215 -16.29 10.70 4.96
CA ARG A 215 -16.58 11.50 6.16
C ARG A 215 -17.74 10.91 6.96
N GLY A 216 -17.71 11.11 8.28
CA GLY A 216 -18.76 10.67 9.17
C GLY A 216 -18.43 9.37 9.92
N ARG A 217 -19.37 8.44 9.95
CA ARG A 217 -19.29 7.22 10.77
C ARG A 217 -18.10 6.33 10.41
N THR A 218 -17.90 6.06 9.12
CA THR A 218 -16.80 5.22 8.63
C THR A 218 -15.44 5.77 9.07
N THR A 219 -15.20 7.08 8.91
CA THR A 219 -13.94 7.71 9.38
C THR A 219 -13.77 7.53 10.88
N ARG A 220 -14.81 7.82 11.68
CA ARG A 220 -14.72 7.69 13.14
C ARG A 220 -14.43 6.26 13.57
N GLU A 221 -15.15 5.27 13.02
CA GLU A 221 -14.97 3.85 13.33
C GLU A 221 -13.55 3.37 12.97
N ALA A 222 -13.08 3.68 11.75
CA ALA A 222 -11.77 3.25 11.28
C ALA A 222 -10.62 3.93 12.04
N TRP A 223 -10.67 5.25 12.22
CA TRP A 223 -9.61 5.98 12.90
C TRP A 223 -9.52 5.64 14.38
N THR A 224 -10.68 5.51 15.07
CA THR A 224 -10.69 5.08 16.47
C THR A 224 -10.09 3.68 16.60
N ALA A 225 -10.51 2.73 15.76
CA ALA A 225 -9.96 1.37 15.79
C ALA A 225 -8.45 1.35 15.49
N ALA A 226 -7.97 2.18 14.55
CA ALA A 226 -6.55 2.29 14.23
C ALA A 226 -5.73 2.81 15.42
N VAL A 227 -6.20 3.88 16.07
CA VAL A 227 -5.52 4.45 17.24
C VAL A 227 -5.52 3.45 18.40
N VAL A 228 -6.66 2.83 18.70
CA VAL A 228 -6.77 1.82 19.77
C VAL A 228 -5.84 0.63 19.49
N ALA A 229 -5.83 0.10 18.27
CA ALA A 229 -4.98 -1.03 17.93
C ALA A 229 -3.48 -0.67 17.98
N ALA A 230 -3.10 0.53 17.49
CA ALA A 230 -1.71 0.99 17.55
C ALA A 230 -1.25 1.21 19.00
N LEU A 231 -2.07 1.86 19.84
CA LEU A 231 -1.74 2.09 21.26
C LEU A 231 -1.71 0.79 22.06
N ALA A 232 -2.65 -0.14 21.82
CA ALA A 232 -2.66 -1.44 22.46
C ALA A 232 -1.39 -2.23 22.11
N LEU A 233 -1.00 -2.23 20.83
CA LEU A 233 0.23 -2.89 20.40
C LEU A 233 1.46 -2.23 21.02
N LEU A 234 1.55 -0.89 20.99
CA LEU A 234 2.65 -0.17 21.62
C LEU A 234 2.76 -0.47 23.11
N ALA A 235 1.64 -0.43 23.85
CA ALA A 235 1.59 -0.75 25.28
C ALA A 235 2.06 -2.19 25.54
N THR A 236 1.57 -3.16 24.75
CA THR A 236 1.99 -4.55 24.85
C THR A 236 3.51 -4.68 24.65
N LEU A 237 4.05 -4.08 23.59
CA LEU A 237 5.49 -4.16 23.32
C LEU A 237 6.31 -3.45 24.40
N ALA A 238 5.84 -2.32 24.93
CA ALA A 238 6.51 -1.60 26.00
C ALA A 238 6.49 -2.34 27.35
N LEU A 239 5.51 -3.22 27.57
CA LEU A 239 5.45 -4.08 28.77
C LEU A 239 6.44 -5.25 28.70
N PHE A 240 6.68 -5.79 27.53
CA PHE A 240 7.52 -6.98 27.36
C PHE A 240 8.95 -6.68 26.92
N PHE A 241 9.22 -5.49 26.35
CA PHE A 241 10.51 -5.14 25.78
C PHE A 241 10.96 -3.75 26.26
N SER A 242 12.23 -3.66 26.65
CA SER A 242 12.88 -2.38 26.94
C SER A 242 13.22 -1.62 25.65
N ASP A 243 13.34 -0.29 25.75
CA ASP A 243 13.74 0.64 24.67
C ASP A 243 12.84 0.62 23.41
N SER A 244 11.54 0.31 23.55
CA SER A 244 10.59 0.19 22.44
C SER A 244 10.41 1.49 21.63
N LEU A 245 10.75 2.66 22.18
CA LEU A 245 10.71 3.97 21.50
C LEU A 245 12.10 4.48 21.08
N GLY A 246 13.16 3.66 21.24
CA GLY A 246 14.52 4.03 20.88
C GLY A 246 14.71 4.46 19.43
N PHE A 247 13.92 3.91 18.51
CA PHE A 247 13.97 4.25 17.09
C PHE A 247 13.74 5.74 16.82
N LEU A 248 12.99 6.46 17.67
CA LEU A 248 12.73 7.90 17.49
C LEU A 248 14.01 8.72 17.56
N ARG A 249 15.00 8.29 18.37
CA ARG A 249 16.29 8.97 18.50
C ARG A 249 17.12 8.87 17.23
N GLN A 250 16.89 7.85 16.39
CA GLN A 250 17.68 7.59 15.17
C GLN A 250 17.13 8.32 13.92
N GLN A 251 15.92 8.88 13.98
CA GLN A 251 15.27 9.49 12.81
C GLN A 251 15.89 10.80 12.34
N GLY A 252 16.55 11.55 13.25
CA GLY A 252 17.05 12.91 12.96
C GLY A 252 18.32 12.99 12.11
N SER A 253 19.16 11.95 12.12
CA SER A 253 20.54 11.99 11.62
C SER A 253 20.75 11.51 10.18
N ARG A 254 19.70 11.06 9.48
CA ARG A 254 19.78 10.57 8.08
C ARG A 254 20.08 11.68 7.09
N GLY A 255 20.99 11.39 6.14
CA GLY A 255 21.29 12.19 4.97
C GLY A 255 20.31 11.96 3.81
N ILE A 256 20.79 12.16 2.60
CA ILE A 256 20.07 11.91 1.34
C ILE A 256 20.58 10.59 0.76
N GLN A 257 19.67 9.59 0.68
CA GLN A 257 20.00 8.30 0.08
C GLN A 257 20.17 8.42 -1.43
N ILE A 258 21.14 7.68 -1.99
CA ILE A 258 21.48 7.75 -3.42
C ILE A 258 20.30 7.45 -4.36
N GLU A 259 19.35 6.62 -3.93
CA GLU A 259 18.20 6.23 -4.73
C GLU A 259 16.99 7.20 -4.62
N SER A 260 17.05 8.24 -3.75
CA SER A 260 16.00 9.25 -3.63
C SER A 260 15.99 10.24 -4.79
N LEU A 261 14.90 11.01 -4.94
CA LEU A 261 14.86 12.09 -5.93
C LEU A 261 15.97 13.12 -5.67
N GLY A 262 16.16 13.50 -4.41
CA GLY A 262 17.26 14.38 -4.00
C GLY A 262 18.64 13.79 -4.31
N GLY A 263 18.78 12.46 -4.11
CA GLY A 263 19.97 11.71 -4.48
C GLY A 263 20.25 11.76 -5.99
N THR A 264 19.23 11.56 -6.81
CA THR A 264 19.37 11.66 -8.27
C THR A 264 19.79 13.07 -8.71
N ALA A 265 19.25 14.12 -8.08
CA ALA A 265 19.68 15.51 -8.36
C ALA A 265 21.16 15.73 -8.00
N LEU A 266 21.62 15.22 -6.86
CA LEU A 266 23.03 15.28 -6.47
C LEU A 266 23.93 14.46 -7.41
N ALA A 267 23.49 13.29 -7.83
CA ALA A 267 24.22 12.47 -8.79
C ALA A 267 24.41 13.17 -10.16
N LEU A 268 23.37 13.86 -10.63
CA LEU A 268 23.43 14.65 -11.87
C LEU A 268 24.39 15.84 -11.70
N ALA A 269 24.36 16.52 -10.54
CA ALA A 269 25.25 17.64 -10.25
C ALA A 269 26.72 17.21 -10.08
N GLU A 270 26.97 16.02 -9.52
CA GLU A 270 28.29 15.42 -9.42
C GLU A 270 28.84 15.05 -10.80
N ALA A 271 28.02 14.34 -11.61
CA ALA A 271 28.39 13.97 -12.98
C ALA A 271 28.65 15.19 -13.87
N GLY A 272 27.97 16.31 -13.63
CA GLY A 272 28.20 17.60 -14.31
C GLY A 272 29.37 18.43 -13.75
N GLY A 273 30.10 17.92 -12.73
CA GLY A 273 31.20 18.64 -12.08
C GLY A 273 30.78 19.88 -11.27
N ILE A 274 29.49 20.04 -11.00
CA ILE A 274 28.93 21.22 -10.32
C ILE A 274 28.95 21.02 -8.77
N TRP A 275 28.93 19.77 -8.30
CA TRP A 275 28.83 19.45 -6.88
C TRP A 275 29.99 18.53 -6.42
N PRO A 276 30.80 18.94 -5.43
CA PRO A 276 31.96 18.20 -4.97
C PRO A 276 31.61 17.27 -3.80
N GLY A 277 30.64 16.36 -3.97
CA GLY A 277 30.27 15.41 -2.93
C GLY A 277 30.86 14.03 -3.15
N ARG A 278 30.43 13.09 -2.31
CA ARG A 278 30.79 11.67 -2.39
C ARG A 278 29.69 10.79 -1.83
N VAL A 279 29.69 9.52 -2.23
CA VAL A 279 28.84 8.47 -1.65
C VAL A 279 29.54 7.84 -0.45
N ALA A 280 28.82 7.60 0.64
CA ALA A 280 29.28 6.88 1.81
C ALA A 280 28.19 5.94 2.36
N PHE A 281 28.59 4.79 2.90
CA PHE A 281 27.67 3.88 3.57
C PHE A 281 27.40 4.35 4.99
N ARG A 282 26.12 4.70 5.29
CA ARG A 282 25.67 5.18 6.61
C ARG A 282 24.28 4.66 6.90
N TYR A 283 23.97 4.40 8.14
CA TYR A 283 22.61 3.99 8.58
C TYR A 283 22.03 2.81 7.80
N GLY A 284 22.87 1.87 7.35
CA GLY A 284 22.46 0.70 6.58
C GLY A 284 22.15 0.97 5.10
N ALA A 285 22.50 2.15 4.56
CA ALA A 285 22.31 2.52 3.16
C ALA A 285 23.46 3.39 2.64
N PHE A 286 23.58 3.50 1.31
CA PHE A 286 24.48 4.48 0.70
C PHE A 286 23.79 5.85 0.64
N GLU A 287 24.48 6.86 1.16
CA GLU A 287 24.00 8.24 1.23
C GLU A 287 25.04 9.19 0.62
N TYR A 288 24.59 10.32 0.09
CA TYR A 288 25.47 11.41 -0.30
C TYR A 288 25.99 12.17 0.90
N VAL A 289 27.27 12.55 0.85
CA VAL A 289 27.96 13.36 1.85
C VAL A 289 28.67 14.51 1.16
N GLY A 290 28.38 15.74 1.57
CA GLY A 290 28.98 16.93 0.96
C GLY A 290 28.16 18.19 1.25
N PRO A 291 28.53 19.32 0.62
CA PRO A 291 27.80 20.59 0.75
C PRO A 291 26.33 20.44 0.38
N TYR A 292 25.44 21.20 1.01
CA TYR A 292 24.01 21.28 0.74
C TYR A 292 23.18 20.01 0.99
N VAL A 293 23.77 18.86 1.38
CA VAL A 293 23.03 17.61 1.66
C VAL A 293 22.00 17.82 2.78
N SER A 294 22.40 18.55 3.86
CA SER A 294 21.46 18.88 4.94
C SER A 294 20.32 19.78 4.45
N SER A 295 20.62 20.78 3.63
CA SER A 295 19.60 21.68 3.04
C SER A 295 18.62 20.93 2.15
N LEU A 296 19.11 19.97 1.34
CA LEU A 296 18.26 19.07 0.55
C LEU A 296 17.39 18.17 1.44
N GLY A 297 17.93 17.73 2.57
CA GLY A 297 17.17 16.98 3.57
C GLY A 297 16.02 17.79 4.18
N HIS A 298 16.27 19.07 4.49
CA HIS A 298 15.21 19.98 4.94
C HIS A 298 14.19 20.28 3.84
N LEU A 299 14.65 20.46 2.59
CA LEU A 299 13.75 20.64 1.44
C LEU A 299 12.84 19.41 1.24
N ALA A 300 13.38 18.19 1.33
CA ALA A 300 12.59 16.96 1.26
C ALA A 300 11.51 16.91 2.35
N LEU A 301 11.87 17.29 3.59
CA LEU A 301 10.92 17.39 4.69
C LEU A 301 9.84 18.44 4.42
N LEU A 302 10.22 19.62 3.93
CA LEU A 302 9.29 20.68 3.55
C LEU A 302 8.33 20.21 2.45
N LEU A 303 8.83 19.53 1.42
CA LEU A 303 8.01 18.96 0.36
C LEU A 303 7.04 17.88 0.90
N THR A 304 7.47 17.09 1.88
CA THR A 304 6.58 16.14 2.58
C THR A 304 5.46 16.86 3.32
N VAL A 305 5.77 17.95 4.04
CA VAL A 305 4.76 18.77 4.73
C VAL A 305 3.79 19.40 3.74
N ILE A 306 4.28 19.91 2.62
CA ILE A 306 3.45 20.47 1.54
C ILE A 306 2.54 19.37 0.94
N ALA A 307 3.07 18.17 0.68
CA ALA A 307 2.29 17.05 0.16
C ALA A 307 1.17 16.62 1.12
N PHE A 308 1.45 16.55 2.42
CA PHE A 308 0.42 16.26 3.42
C PHE A 308 -0.57 17.43 3.58
N GLY A 309 -0.13 18.68 3.50
CA GLY A 309 -1.01 19.84 3.45
C GLY A 309 -1.95 19.78 2.23
N TRP A 310 -1.43 19.37 1.07
CA TRP A 310 -2.25 19.13 -0.12
C TRP A 310 -3.27 18.01 0.07
N LEU A 311 -2.88 16.89 0.71
CA LEU A 311 -3.80 15.78 1.03
C LEU A 311 -4.93 16.24 1.98
N LEU A 312 -4.60 17.06 2.98
CA LEU A 312 -5.61 17.63 3.88
C LEU A 312 -6.54 18.59 3.13
N LEU A 313 -5.98 19.46 2.28
CA LEU A 313 -6.76 20.35 1.42
C LEU A 313 -7.68 19.54 0.49
N TRP A 314 -7.15 18.51 -0.16
CA TRP A 314 -7.95 17.59 -0.96
C TRP A 314 -9.09 17.01 -0.14
N ARG A 315 -8.81 16.46 1.04
CA ARG A 315 -9.84 15.87 1.90
C ARG A 315 -10.94 16.86 2.30
N VAL A 316 -10.59 18.14 2.51
CA VAL A 316 -11.56 19.21 2.79
C VAL A 316 -12.38 19.58 1.56
N ARG A 317 -11.77 19.60 0.39
CA ARG A 317 -12.41 20.04 -0.87
C ARG A 317 -13.17 18.92 -1.56
N ALA A 318 -12.79 17.65 -1.36
CA ALA A 318 -13.45 16.50 -1.97
C ALA A 318 -14.90 16.39 -1.49
N HIS A 319 -15.83 16.38 -2.43
CA HIS A 319 -17.26 16.27 -2.18
C HIS A 319 -17.89 15.06 -2.89
N ARG A 320 -17.14 14.41 -3.79
CA ARG A 320 -17.59 13.23 -4.54
C ARG A 320 -16.79 12.02 -4.06
N TRP A 321 -17.51 11.00 -3.59
CA TRP A 321 -16.93 9.78 -3.05
C TRP A 321 -17.51 8.56 -3.76
N THR A 322 -16.65 7.81 -4.43
CA THR A 322 -16.97 6.50 -5.01
C THR A 322 -16.38 5.39 -4.18
N ALA A 323 -16.73 4.14 -4.47
CA ALA A 323 -16.10 2.98 -3.82
C ALA A 323 -14.56 2.92 -4.04
N ALA A 324 -14.05 3.55 -5.11
CA ALA A 324 -12.61 3.63 -5.37
C ALA A 324 -11.92 4.77 -4.63
N THR A 325 -12.61 5.81 -4.17
CA THR A 325 -11.97 7.00 -3.59
C THR A 325 -11.03 6.67 -2.42
N PRO A 326 -11.37 5.77 -1.47
CA PRO A 326 -10.43 5.38 -0.41
C PRO A 326 -9.15 4.74 -0.95
N LEU A 327 -9.28 3.91 -1.99
CA LEU A 327 -8.18 3.18 -2.61
C LEU A 327 -7.26 4.12 -3.37
N ASP A 328 -7.84 4.98 -4.22
CA ASP A 328 -7.14 5.96 -5.04
C ASP A 328 -6.42 7.01 -4.17
N ALA A 329 -7.03 7.42 -3.07
CA ALA A 329 -6.42 8.35 -2.12
C ALA A 329 -5.24 7.72 -1.38
N ALA A 330 -5.34 6.44 -0.97
CA ALA A 330 -4.26 5.71 -0.33
C ALA A 330 -3.04 5.58 -1.25
N LEU A 331 -3.24 5.17 -2.51
CA LEU A 331 -2.15 5.10 -3.49
C LEU A 331 -1.51 6.47 -3.73
N THR A 332 -2.33 7.52 -3.89
CA THR A 332 -1.82 8.89 -4.08
C THR A 332 -1.02 9.37 -2.87
N ALA A 333 -1.49 9.11 -1.66
CA ALA A 333 -0.81 9.51 -0.43
C ALA A 333 0.54 8.82 -0.26
N VAL A 334 0.63 7.51 -0.55
CA VAL A 334 1.89 6.77 -0.45
C VAL A 334 2.86 7.15 -1.57
N LEU A 335 2.37 7.45 -2.78
CA LEU A 335 3.19 8.02 -3.86
C LEU A 335 3.80 9.37 -3.46
N LEU A 336 2.98 10.29 -2.94
CA LEU A 336 3.45 11.59 -2.46
C LEU A 336 4.50 11.42 -1.34
N PHE A 337 4.22 10.57 -0.36
CA PHE A 337 5.16 10.24 0.71
C PHE A 337 6.49 9.68 0.15
N THR A 338 6.42 8.79 -0.83
CA THR A 338 7.60 8.17 -1.44
C THR A 338 8.47 9.19 -2.15
N VAL A 339 7.90 10.00 -3.05
CA VAL A 339 8.71 10.92 -3.88
C VAL A 339 9.25 12.13 -3.11
N THR A 340 8.62 12.51 -2.01
CA THR A 340 9.11 13.60 -1.14
C THR A 340 10.07 13.11 -0.05
N SER A 341 10.23 11.79 0.09
CA SER A 341 11.15 11.22 1.08
C SER A 341 12.61 11.43 0.69
N ARG A 342 13.45 11.71 1.68
CA ARG A 342 14.93 11.68 1.52
C ARG A 342 15.51 10.27 1.37
N VAL A 343 14.68 9.26 1.52
CA VAL A 343 15.01 7.84 1.37
C VAL A 343 13.99 7.19 0.46
N ILE A 344 14.43 6.60 -0.64
CA ILE A 344 13.61 5.75 -1.50
C ILE A 344 14.34 4.43 -1.70
N SER A 345 13.82 3.36 -1.14
CA SER A 345 14.39 2.03 -1.29
C SER A 345 13.60 1.20 -2.31
N PRO A 346 14.21 0.23 -3.00
CA PRO A 346 13.55 -0.58 -4.03
C PRO A 346 12.31 -1.32 -3.52
N GLN A 347 12.30 -1.73 -2.25
CA GLN A 347 11.16 -2.39 -1.61
C GLN A 347 9.90 -1.51 -1.51
N TYR A 348 10.00 -0.18 -1.68
CA TYR A 348 8.82 0.70 -1.71
C TYR A 348 7.91 0.39 -2.90
N MET A 349 8.48 -0.21 -3.96
CA MET A 349 7.69 -0.70 -5.09
C MET A 349 6.69 -1.78 -4.69
N ILE A 350 6.98 -2.59 -3.66
CA ILE A 350 6.04 -3.60 -3.13
C ILE A 350 4.76 -2.91 -2.62
N TRP A 351 4.91 -1.80 -1.89
CA TRP A 351 3.77 -1.03 -1.38
C TRP A 351 2.93 -0.47 -2.53
N LEU A 352 3.61 0.17 -3.49
CA LEU A 352 2.96 0.82 -4.62
C LEU A 352 2.25 -0.20 -5.53
N LEU A 353 2.84 -1.37 -5.77
CA LEU A 353 2.22 -2.46 -6.51
C LEU A 353 0.99 -3.02 -5.77
N GLY A 354 1.08 -3.22 -4.45
CA GLY A 354 -0.06 -3.68 -3.65
C GLY A 354 -1.21 -2.67 -3.62
N LEU A 355 -0.90 -1.38 -3.48
CA LEU A 355 -1.90 -0.32 -3.52
C LEU A 355 -2.50 -0.13 -4.91
N ALA A 356 -1.70 -0.21 -5.97
CA ALA A 356 -2.20 -0.21 -7.34
C ALA A 356 -3.11 -1.41 -7.61
N ALA A 357 -2.72 -2.59 -7.13
CA ALA A 357 -3.51 -3.80 -7.25
C ALA A 357 -4.90 -3.66 -6.59
N VAL A 358 -4.95 -3.13 -5.36
CA VAL A 358 -6.24 -2.93 -4.68
C VAL A 358 -7.09 -1.84 -5.35
N CYS A 359 -6.50 -0.78 -5.90
CA CYS A 359 -7.25 0.20 -6.71
C CYS A 359 -7.95 -0.47 -7.89
N LEU A 360 -7.25 -1.37 -8.59
CA LEU A 360 -7.77 -2.02 -9.78
C LEU A 360 -8.84 -3.10 -9.51
N THR A 361 -9.16 -3.41 -8.25
CA THR A 361 -10.34 -4.21 -7.90
C THR A 361 -11.64 -3.42 -8.09
N SER A 362 -11.59 -2.09 -8.10
CA SER A 362 -12.76 -1.23 -8.31
C SER A 362 -12.87 -0.74 -9.76
N ARG A 363 -14.06 -0.83 -10.33
CA ARG A 363 -14.34 -0.32 -11.69
C ARG A 363 -14.29 1.20 -11.78
N SER A 364 -14.59 1.89 -10.69
CA SER A 364 -14.61 3.35 -10.61
C SER A 364 -13.25 3.98 -10.33
N THR A 365 -12.17 3.17 -10.23
CA THR A 365 -10.83 3.70 -10.03
C THR A 365 -10.35 4.53 -11.23
N VAL A 366 -9.72 5.65 -10.92
CA VAL A 366 -9.05 6.50 -11.91
C VAL A 366 -7.55 6.21 -12.00
N MET A 367 -7.04 5.23 -11.23
CA MET A 367 -5.60 4.94 -11.09
C MET A 367 -5.04 3.93 -12.11
N ARG A 368 -5.82 3.45 -13.09
CA ARG A 368 -5.33 2.50 -14.10
C ARG A 368 -4.03 2.96 -14.79
N PRO A 369 -3.91 4.19 -15.34
CA PRO A 369 -2.67 4.60 -15.98
C PRO A 369 -1.53 4.83 -14.98
N VAL A 370 -1.82 5.15 -13.72
CA VAL A 370 -0.82 5.21 -12.65
C VAL A 370 -0.23 3.82 -12.41
N ALA A 371 -1.09 2.79 -12.29
CA ALA A 371 -0.67 1.40 -12.12
C ALA A 371 0.23 0.92 -13.27
N LEU A 372 -0.06 1.33 -14.52
CA LEU A 372 0.76 1.00 -15.67
C LEU A 372 2.15 1.65 -15.62
N LEU A 373 2.29 2.87 -15.08
CA LEU A 373 3.59 3.52 -14.87
C LEU A 373 4.42 2.85 -13.75
N LEU A 374 3.75 2.24 -12.77
CA LEU A 374 4.45 1.56 -11.68
C LEU A 374 5.12 0.25 -12.09
N LEU A 375 4.65 -0.44 -13.13
CA LEU A 375 5.28 -1.66 -13.62
C LEU A 375 6.72 -1.42 -14.14
N PRO A 376 6.96 -0.51 -15.11
CA PRO A 376 8.33 -0.21 -15.51
C PRO A 376 9.15 0.44 -14.39
N ALA A 377 8.55 1.22 -13.48
CA ALA A 377 9.26 1.74 -12.32
C ALA A 377 9.73 0.62 -11.39
N ALA A 378 8.94 -0.44 -11.20
CA ALA A 378 9.33 -1.63 -10.44
C ALA A 378 10.47 -2.40 -11.14
N ALA A 379 10.39 -2.62 -12.46
CA ALA A 379 11.45 -3.26 -13.22
C ALA A 379 12.77 -2.45 -13.17
N LEU A 380 12.70 -1.13 -13.31
CA LEU A 380 13.87 -0.26 -13.17
C LEU A 380 14.41 -0.23 -11.74
N SER A 381 13.54 -0.42 -10.72
CA SER A 381 13.99 -0.51 -9.33
C SER A 381 14.83 -1.77 -9.08
N SER A 382 14.46 -2.91 -9.67
CA SER A 382 15.29 -4.12 -9.59
C SER A 382 16.56 -4.03 -10.46
N LEU A 383 16.48 -3.30 -11.55
CA LEU A 383 17.68 -3.01 -12.35
C LEU A 383 18.65 -2.11 -11.58
N ALA A 384 18.16 -1.08 -10.86
CA ALA A 384 18.97 -0.24 -9.99
C ALA A 384 19.55 -1.02 -8.81
N TYR A 385 18.73 -1.86 -8.15
CA TYR A 385 19.11 -2.76 -7.05
C TYR A 385 18.29 -4.05 -7.14
N PRO A 386 18.92 -5.23 -7.23
CA PRO A 386 20.34 -5.49 -7.01
C PRO A 386 21.24 -5.51 -8.27
N VAL A 387 20.69 -5.41 -9.50
CA VAL A 387 21.42 -5.78 -10.75
C VAL A 387 22.59 -4.85 -11.06
N LEU A 388 22.35 -3.53 -11.07
CA LEU A 388 23.35 -2.50 -11.41
C LEU A 388 23.77 -1.66 -10.20
N TYR A 389 23.66 -2.23 -8.99
CA TYR A 389 23.87 -1.42 -7.79
C TYR A 389 25.28 -0.84 -7.68
N ASP A 390 26.30 -1.57 -8.14
CA ASP A 390 27.69 -1.07 -8.20
C ASP A 390 27.79 0.17 -9.09
N HIS A 391 27.08 0.16 -10.23
CA HIS A 391 27.01 1.30 -11.14
C HIS A 391 26.28 2.50 -10.54
N VAL A 392 25.21 2.24 -9.76
CA VAL A 392 24.47 3.29 -9.04
C VAL A 392 25.33 3.92 -7.95
N VAL A 393 26.03 3.10 -7.14
CA VAL A 393 26.93 3.56 -6.08
C VAL A 393 28.12 4.32 -6.66
N ALA A 394 28.68 3.85 -7.78
CA ALA A 394 29.82 4.48 -8.45
C ALA A 394 29.44 5.70 -9.30
N GLY A 395 28.15 6.05 -9.42
CA GLY A 395 27.68 7.22 -10.20
C GLY A 395 27.97 7.12 -11.71
N THR A 396 28.08 5.89 -12.25
CA THR A 396 28.33 5.72 -13.69
C THR A 396 27.15 6.17 -14.54
N THR A 397 27.37 6.44 -15.82
CA THR A 397 26.29 6.82 -16.77
C THR A 397 25.14 5.80 -16.77
N GLN A 398 25.43 4.50 -16.68
CA GLN A 398 24.41 3.45 -16.63
C GLN A 398 23.57 3.54 -15.35
N GLY A 399 24.24 3.63 -14.19
CA GLY A 399 23.55 3.78 -12.90
C GLY A 399 22.69 5.05 -12.85
N LEU A 400 23.25 6.17 -13.31
CA LEU A 400 22.56 7.45 -13.37
C LEU A 400 21.32 7.40 -14.30
N THR A 401 21.45 6.81 -15.48
CA THR A 401 20.35 6.67 -16.45
C THR A 401 19.19 5.88 -15.83
N VAL A 402 19.47 4.74 -15.21
CA VAL A 402 18.44 3.92 -14.56
C VAL A 402 17.75 4.70 -13.45
N MET A 403 18.52 5.43 -12.63
CA MET A 403 17.97 6.24 -11.54
C MET A 403 17.08 7.37 -12.03
N VAL A 404 17.50 8.10 -13.10
CA VAL A 404 16.71 9.18 -13.70
C VAL A 404 15.40 8.64 -14.28
N LEU A 405 15.46 7.53 -15.02
CA LEU A 405 14.25 6.92 -15.60
C LEU A 405 13.29 6.42 -14.52
N ARG A 406 13.78 5.70 -13.53
CA ARG A 406 12.97 5.17 -12.43
C ARG A 406 12.32 6.28 -11.62
N ASN A 407 13.09 7.27 -11.22
CA ASN A 407 12.60 8.38 -10.42
C ASN A 407 11.69 9.33 -11.23
N GLY A 408 11.96 9.50 -12.53
CA GLY A 408 11.08 10.20 -13.45
C GLY A 408 9.71 9.55 -13.57
N LEU A 409 9.66 8.21 -13.69
CA LEU A 409 8.40 7.45 -13.71
C LEU A 409 7.63 7.58 -12.39
N LEU A 410 8.31 7.52 -11.24
CA LEU A 410 7.68 7.70 -9.93
C LEU A 410 7.08 9.10 -9.78
N LEU A 411 7.81 10.13 -10.20
CA LEU A 411 7.33 11.51 -10.18
C LEU A 411 6.12 11.68 -11.11
N ALA A 412 6.19 11.15 -12.34
CA ALA A 412 5.09 11.18 -13.30
C ALA A 412 3.85 10.45 -12.76
N ALA A 413 4.02 9.27 -12.16
CA ALA A 413 2.94 8.50 -11.53
C ALA A 413 2.29 9.28 -10.39
N THR A 414 3.11 9.96 -9.57
CA THR A 414 2.63 10.77 -8.43
C THR A 414 1.82 11.97 -8.88
N LEU A 415 2.34 12.74 -9.84
CA LEU A 415 1.64 13.92 -10.38
C LEU A 415 0.33 13.51 -11.08
N LEU A 416 0.36 12.41 -11.83
CA LEU A 416 -0.82 11.87 -12.48
C LEU A 416 -1.86 11.41 -11.45
N ALA A 417 -1.44 10.69 -10.39
CA ALA A 417 -2.33 10.24 -9.33
C ALA A 417 -2.98 11.43 -8.61
N ALA A 418 -2.20 12.42 -8.21
CA ALA A 418 -2.70 13.63 -7.55
C ALA A 418 -3.71 14.38 -8.43
N ARG A 419 -3.38 14.59 -9.72
CA ARG A 419 -4.29 15.24 -10.67
C ARG A 419 -5.59 14.46 -10.82
N ARG A 420 -5.52 13.14 -11.03
CA ARG A 420 -6.70 12.29 -11.24
C ARG A 420 -7.59 12.21 -10.00
N LEU A 421 -6.99 12.08 -8.83
CA LEU A 421 -7.73 12.11 -7.57
C LEU A 421 -8.47 13.46 -7.40
N TRP A 422 -7.78 14.57 -7.67
CA TRP A 422 -8.38 15.90 -7.60
C TRP A 422 -9.54 16.07 -8.59
N THR A 423 -9.30 15.76 -9.86
CA THR A 423 -10.32 15.96 -10.91
C THR A 423 -11.54 15.08 -10.74
N SER A 424 -11.39 13.85 -10.25
CA SER A 424 -12.50 12.94 -10.03
C SER A 424 -13.36 13.27 -8.81
N THR A 425 -12.77 13.92 -7.79
CA THR A 425 -13.44 14.12 -6.49
C THR A 425 -13.75 15.57 -6.17
N VAL A 426 -13.07 16.55 -6.81
CA VAL A 426 -13.21 17.98 -6.51
C VAL A 426 -13.81 18.75 -7.69
N THR A 427 -13.30 18.56 -8.94
CA THR A 427 -13.66 19.42 -10.08
C THR A 427 -14.61 18.76 -11.09
N GLY A 428 -14.91 17.49 -10.94
CA GLY A 428 -15.84 16.79 -11.85
C GLY A 428 -17.27 17.38 -11.80
N PRO A 429 -18.11 17.22 -12.86
CA PRO A 429 -19.50 17.67 -12.83
C PRO A 429 -20.26 17.03 -11.67
N PRO A 430 -21.28 17.70 -11.08
CA PRO A 430 -22.12 17.08 -10.05
C PRO A 430 -22.68 15.75 -10.56
N GLU A 431 -22.78 14.73 -9.68
CA GLU A 431 -23.57 13.56 -10.00
C GLU A 431 -25.02 14.04 -10.22
N GLU A 432 -25.56 13.87 -11.42
CA GLU A 432 -26.99 13.94 -11.64
C GLU A 432 -27.61 12.86 -10.74
N SER A 433 -28.39 13.31 -9.76
CA SER A 433 -29.12 12.44 -8.84
C SER A 433 -30.05 11.55 -9.66
N ALA A 434 -29.63 10.30 -9.91
CA ALA A 434 -30.46 9.24 -10.47
C ALA A 434 -31.16 8.47 -9.36
#